data_6268d3bcbd60dcd2ec3184c52ba1d08f
#
_entry.id   6268d3bcbd60dcd2ec3184c52ba1d08f
#
_cell.length_a   1.000
_cell.length_b   1.000
_cell.length_c   1.000
_cell.angle_alpha   90.00
_cell.angle_beta   90.00
_cell.angle_gamma   90.00
#
_symmetry.space_group_name_H-M   'P 1'
#
loop_
_entity.id
_entity.type
_entity.pdbx_description
1 polymer ?
#
loop_
_entity_poly.entity_id
_entity_poly.type
_entity_poly.pdbx_seq_one_letter_code
_entity_poly.pdbx_strand_id
1 'polypeptide(L)'
;PYSRFGYGTLGLRQTATTRALGGLGAGLRDGLIVNPANPASYTAVDSMTFIMDLAVSLRGSFLEEGKQKDRRVLGNLDYATILFPISHHLAVSAGIMPFSTVGYRFGSLEKLKGDSQNTYQRAYSGQGSFNDVYLGIGGRIGNVSLGANASYVFGYTIHERQVVLGTEGASNPFYRTQLQLKGFKADFGLQYQLNFDKKKGQSLTFGATFSPEMKLRSELINQHFISA
;
A
#
# COMPACT_ATOMS: atom_id res chain seq x y z
N PRO A 1 5.32 -13.84 9.89
CA PRO A 1 4.48 -12.75 9.39
C PRO A 1 4.68 -12.58 7.89
N TYR A 2 3.58 -12.39 7.15
CA TYR A 2 3.59 -12.30 5.68
C TYR A 2 4.45 -11.14 5.16
N SER A 3 4.47 -10.00 5.89
CA SER A 3 5.24 -8.82 5.51
C SER A 3 6.77 -8.98 5.57
N ARG A 4 7.28 -10.14 6.00
CA ARG A 4 8.72 -10.46 6.00
C ARG A 4 9.26 -10.77 4.61
N PHE A 5 8.40 -11.23 3.71
CA PHE A 5 8.81 -11.76 2.41
C PHE A 5 8.57 -10.78 1.28
N GLY A 6 9.44 -10.80 0.28
CA GLY A 6 9.36 -9.96 -0.91
C GLY A 6 9.38 -8.47 -0.59
N TYR A 7 8.40 -7.75 -1.10
CA TYR A 7 8.24 -6.31 -0.88
C TYR A 7 7.32 -5.97 0.29
N GLY A 8 6.97 -6.94 1.13
CA GLY A 8 6.02 -6.76 2.24
C GLY A 8 4.57 -7.05 1.84
N THR A 9 3.63 -6.49 2.60
CA THR A 9 2.21 -6.60 2.29
C THR A 9 1.84 -5.53 1.28
N LEU A 10 1.43 -5.94 0.09
CA LEU A 10 1.02 -5.01 -0.95
C LEU A 10 -0.22 -4.22 -0.51
N GLY A 11 -0.18 -2.92 -0.70
CA GLY A 11 -1.32 -2.04 -0.54
C GLY A 11 -2.28 -2.19 -1.70
N LEU A 12 -3.56 -2.23 -1.40
CA LEU A 12 -4.58 -2.07 -2.43
C LEU A 12 -4.70 -0.57 -2.73
N ARG A 13 -4.80 -0.21 -4.02
CA ARG A 13 -5.02 1.19 -4.43
C ARG A 13 -6.46 1.60 -4.15
N GLN A 14 -6.78 1.74 -2.88
CA GLN A 14 -8.13 1.97 -2.38
C GLN A 14 -8.17 3.13 -1.41
N THR A 15 -9.16 4.01 -1.58
CA THR A 15 -9.50 5.03 -0.60
C THR A 15 -10.31 4.42 0.55
N ALA A 16 -10.52 5.16 1.63
CA ALA A 16 -11.32 4.69 2.77
C ALA A 16 -12.73 4.28 2.32
N THR A 17 -13.33 5.05 1.42
CA THR A 17 -14.66 4.77 0.87
C THR A 17 -14.68 3.47 0.07
N THR A 18 -13.73 3.24 -0.83
CA THR A 18 -13.67 2.00 -1.61
C THR A 18 -13.40 0.79 -0.74
N ARG A 19 -12.60 0.93 0.33
CA ARG A 19 -12.42 -0.14 1.34
C ARG A 19 -13.71 -0.46 2.09
N ALA A 20 -14.47 0.56 2.49
CA ALA A 20 -15.75 0.36 3.15
C ALA A 20 -16.77 -0.38 2.27
N LEU A 21 -16.65 -0.24 0.95
CA LEU A 21 -17.43 -0.95 -0.05
C LEU A 21 -16.85 -2.33 -0.42
N GLY A 22 -15.96 -2.90 0.40
CA GLY A 22 -15.35 -4.20 0.15
C GLY A 22 -14.30 -4.22 -0.96
N GLY A 23 -13.71 -3.05 -1.30
CA GLY A 23 -12.67 -2.95 -2.31
C GLY A 23 -13.20 -2.78 -3.74
N LEU A 24 -14.47 -2.48 -3.90
CA LEU A 24 -15.06 -2.18 -5.21
C LEU A 24 -14.44 -0.89 -5.77
N GLY A 25 -13.74 -1.00 -6.88
CA GLY A 25 -13.09 0.14 -7.53
C GLY A 25 -13.36 0.20 -9.03
N ALA A 26 -13.37 -0.95 -9.73
CA ALA A 26 -13.43 -0.97 -11.19
C ALA A 26 -14.71 -0.32 -11.75
N GLY A 27 -15.88 -0.71 -11.23
CA GLY A 27 -17.17 -0.20 -11.68
C GLY A 27 -17.70 1.01 -10.87
N LEU A 28 -17.00 1.42 -9.80
CA LEU A 28 -17.44 2.53 -8.96
C LEU A 28 -17.34 3.86 -9.72
N ARG A 29 -18.47 4.54 -9.82
CA ARG A 29 -18.59 5.85 -10.47
C ARG A 29 -19.45 6.76 -9.62
N ASP A 30 -18.82 7.68 -8.91
CA ASP A 30 -19.47 8.63 -8.01
C ASP A 30 -18.75 9.98 -8.11
N GLY A 31 -19.52 11.07 -8.20
CA GLY A 31 -19.00 12.44 -8.34
C GLY A 31 -18.41 13.04 -7.07
N LEU A 32 -18.52 12.35 -5.92
CA LEU A 32 -18.04 12.81 -4.61
C LEU A 32 -16.83 12.01 -4.10
N ILE A 33 -16.33 11.04 -4.87
CA ILE A 33 -15.28 10.12 -4.45
C ILE A 33 -14.11 10.18 -5.42
N VAL A 34 -12.90 10.27 -4.90
CA VAL A 34 -11.69 10.00 -5.68
C VAL A 34 -11.48 8.49 -5.72
N ASN A 35 -11.45 7.90 -6.93
CA ASN A 35 -11.23 6.47 -7.11
C ASN A 35 -9.96 6.20 -7.96
N PRO A 36 -8.77 6.18 -7.34
CA PRO A 36 -7.52 5.95 -8.06
C PRO A 36 -7.37 4.54 -8.61
N ALA A 37 -8.21 3.59 -8.17
CA ALA A 37 -8.20 2.22 -8.67
C ALA A 37 -8.67 2.14 -10.13
N ASN A 38 -9.59 3.04 -10.55
CA ASN A 38 -9.99 3.15 -11.95
C ASN A 38 -10.02 4.62 -12.39
N PRO A 39 -8.98 5.11 -13.09
CA PRO A 39 -8.90 6.51 -13.50
C PRO A 39 -9.99 6.99 -14.46
N ALA A 40 -10.72 6.08 -15.11
CA ALA A 40 -11.88 6.44 -15.92
C ALA A 40 -13.01 7.07 -15.09
N SER A 41 -13.08 6.75 -13.78
CA SER A 41 -14.07 7.30 -12.85
C SER A 41 -13.88 8.77 -12.54
N TYR A 42 -12.71 9.36 -12.80
CA TYR A 42 -12.44 10.78 -12.52
C TYR A 42 -13.43 11.72 -13.23
N THR A 43 -13.93 11.30 -14.38
CA THR A 43 -14.94 12.04 -15.14
C THR A 43 -16.35 11.98 -14.56
N ALA A 44 -16.53 11.37 -13.38
CA ALA A 44 -17.81 11.40 -12.66
C ALA A 44 -18.00 12.70 -11.88
N VAL A 45 -16.89 13.41 -11.54
CA VAL A 45 -16.93 14.66 -10.80
C VAL A 45 -17.60 15.77 -11.60
N ASP A 46 -18.40 16.59 -10.92
CA ASP A 46 -19.02 17.77 -11.52
C ASP A 46 -17.98 18.84 -11.82
N SER A 47 -18.18 19.58 -12.91
CA SER A 47 -17.22 20.57 -13.44
C SER A 47 -16.88 21.73 -12.51
N MET A 48 -17.64 21.95 -11.45
CA MET A 48 -17.39 22.98 -10.44
C MET A 48 -17.02 22.41 -9.07
N THR A 49 -16.69 21.12 -8.98
CA THR A 49 -16.39 20.44 -7.74
C THR A 49 -14.93 20.02 -7.67
N PHE A 50 -14.24 20.51 -6.67
CA PHE A 50 -12.92 20.05 -6.28
C PHE A 50 -13.06 19.05 -5.13
N ILE A 51 -12.39 17.91 -5.22
CA ILE A 51 -12.40 16.88 -4.19
C ILE A 51 -10.99 16.71 -3.64
N MET A 52 -10.88 16.72 -2.32
CA MET A 52 -9.68 16.33 -1.58
C MET A 52 -10.05 15.22 -0.60
N ASP A 53 -9.33 14.12 -0.64
CA ASP A 53 -9.53 12.99 0.25
C ASP A 53 -8.22 12.64 0.95
N LEU A 54 -8.24 12.67 2.28
CA LEU A 54 -7.10 12.42 3.15
C LEU A 54 -7.51 11.37 4.17
N ALA A 55 -6.72 10.32 4.33
CA ALA A 55 -6.98 9.30 5.33
C ALA A 55 -5.79 9.02 6.24
N VAL A 56 -6.12 8.88 7.52
CA VAL A 56 -5.21 8.39 8.56
C VAL A 56 -5.76 7.08 9.08
N SER A 57 -4.92 6.07 9.20
CA SER A 57 -5.30 4.78 9.76
C SER A 57 -4.67 4.54 11.12
N LEU A 58 -5.46 3.93 11.99
CA LEU A 58 -5.01 3.37 13.25
C LEU A 58 -5.26 1.86 13.19
N ARG A 59 -4.20 1.07 13.28
CA ARG A 59 -4.29 -0.39 13.26
C ARG A 59 -3.93 -0.95 14.63
N GLY A 60 -4.91 -1.51 15.33
CA GLY A 60 -4.71 -2.34 16.50
C GLY A 60 -4.49 -3.80 16.10
N SER A 61 -3.42 -4.42 16.56
CA SER A 61 -3.16 -5.84 16.39
C SER A 61 -3.08 -6.51 17.75
N PHE A 62 -3.90 -7.55 17.94
CA PHE A 62 -3.85 -8.42 19.10
C PHE A 62 -3.25 -9.74 18.63
N LEU A 63 -2.11 -10.08 19.20
CA LEU A 63 -1.39 -11.30 18.88
C LEU A 63 -1.44 -12.19 20.12
N GLU A 64 -1.88 -13.43 19.96
CA GLU A 64 -1.93 -14.42 21.03
C GLU A 64 -1.30 -15.71 20.54
N GLU A 65 -0.29 -16.18 21.27
CA GLU A 65 0.40 -17.45 21.02
C GLU A 65 0.59 -18.18 22.35
N GLY A 66 -0.21 -19.21 22.58
CA GLY A 66 -0.27 -19.92 23.83
C GLY A 66 -0.65 -19.00 25.01
N LYS A 67 0.28 -18.77 25.94
CA LYS A 67 0.09 -17.88 27.11
C LYS A 67 0.62 -16.46 26.88
N GLN A 68 1.26 -16.20 25.75
CA GLN A 68 1.83 -14.89 25.42
C GLN A 68 0.83 -14.05 24.63
N LYS A 69 0.62 -12.81 25.10
CA LYS A 69 -0.27 -11.82 24.45
C LYS A 69 0.54 -10.57 24.17
N ASP A 70 0.44 -10.08 22.95
CA ASP A 70 1.05 -8.81 22.53
C ASP A 70 -0.02 -7.91 21.90
N ARG A 71 0.01 -6.64 22.25
CA ARG A 71 -0.89 -5.61 21.71
C ARG A 71 -0.06 -4.51 21.07
N ARG A 72 -0.36 -4.22 19.82
CA ARG A 72 0.31 -3.14 19.08
C ARG A 72 -0.70 -2.20 18.47
N VAL A 73 -0.41 -0.92 18.56
CA VAL A 73 -1.18 0.13 17.88
C VAL A 73 -0.19 0.87 16.97
N LEU A 74 -0.50 0.92 15.68
CA LEU A 74 0.27 1.62 14.67
C LEU A 74 -0.63 2.68 14.04
N GLY A 75 -0.16 3.93 14.04
CA GLY A 75 -0.76 5.03 13.29
C GLY A 75 0.01 5.28 12.01
N ASN A 76 -0.69 5.49 10.90
CA ASN A 76 -0.07 5.83 9.63
C ASN A 76 -0.95 6.79 8.83
N LEU A 77 -0.32 7.67 8.06
CA LEU A 77 -0.98 8.39 6.98
C LEU A 77 -1.24 7.39 5.86
N ASP A 78 -2.50 7.11 5.58
CA ASP A 78 -2.86 6.12 4.57
C ASP A 78 -2.70 6.67 3.16
N TYR A 79 -3.31 7.81 2.87
CA TYR A 79 -3.20 8.46 1.56
C TYR A 79 -3.64 9.92 1.62
N ALA A 80 -3.24 10.66 0.60
CA ALA A 80 -3.77 11.97 0.28
C ALA A 80 -4.00 12.03 -1.22
N THR A 81 -5.22 12.36 -1.65
CA THR A 81 -5.59 12.45 -3.07
C THR A 81 -6.41 13.71 -3.34
N ILE A 82 -6.25 14.23 -4.54
CA ILE A 82 -6.99 15.38 -5.03
C ILE A 82 -7.54 15.09 -6.42
N LEU A 83 -8.69 15.64 -6.75
CA LEU A 83 -9.35 15.47 -8.04
C LEU A 83 -9.91 16.82 -8.49
N PHE A 84 -9.55 17.22 -9.72
CA PHE A 84 -9.98 18.46 -10.35
C PHE A 84 -10.66 18.16 -11.68
N PRO A 85 -11.88 18.63 -11.92
CA PRO A 85 -12.43 18.68 -13.26
C PRO A 85 -11.78 19.82 -14.06
N ILE A 86 -11.27 19.50 -15.25
CA ILE A 86 -10.79 20.50 -16.21
C ILE A 86 -11.96 20.98 -17.08
N SER A 87 -12.86 20.04 -17.40
CA SER A 87 -14.07 20.29 -18.17
C SER A 87 -15.13 19.24 -17.85
N HIS A 88 -16.34 19.36 -18.43
CA HIS A 88 -17.39 18.34 -18.30
C HIS A 88 -16.98 16.93 -18.80
N HIS A 89 -15.90 16.84 -19.58
CA HIS A 89 -15.44 15.60 -20.19
C HIS A 89 -14.05 15.17 -19.74
N LEU A 90 -13.33 16.02 -18.99
CA LEU A 90 -11.94 15.82 -18.64
C LEU A 90 -11.69 16.18 -17.17
N ALA A 91 -11.07 15.28 -16.44
CA ALA A 91 -10.65 15.51 -15.07
C ALA A 91 -9.25 14.95 -14.82
N VAL A 92 -8.55 15.56 -13.86
CA VAL A 92 -7.22 15.14 -13.42
C VAL A 92 -7.22 14.84 -11.92
N SER A 93 -6.42 13.89 -11.52
CA SER A 93 -6.23 13.53 -10.13
C SER A 93 -4.75 13.37 -9.83
N ALA A 94 -4.35 13.75 -8.63
CA ALA A 94 -3.00 13.51 -8.14
C ALA A 94 -3.06 13.05 -6.68
N GLY A 95 -2.04 12.33 -6.23
CA GLY A 95 -2.00 11.91 -4.85
C GLY A 95 -0.79 11.05 -4.51
N ILE A 96 -0.71 10.72 -3.22
CA ILE A 96 0.24 9.76 -2.67
C ILE A 96 -0.54 8.64 -1.99
N MET A 97 -0.14 7.39 -2.26
CA MET A 97 -0.77 6.19 -1.73
C MET A 97 0.28 5.17 -1.30
N PRO A 98 -0.01 4.29 -0.33
CA PRO A 98 0.89 3.21 0.03
C PRO A 98 0.91 2.14 -1.08
N PHE A 99 2.10 1.81 -1.56
CA PHE A 99 2.31 0.69 -2.48
C PHE A 99 2.46 -0.63 -1.72
N SER A 100 3.29 -0.63 -0.65
CA SER A 100 3.38 -1.76 0.28
C SER A 100 3.91 -1.34 1.64
N THR A 101 3.69 -2.18 2.65
CA THR A 101 4.12 -1.93 4.02
C THR A 101 4.78 -3.16 4.61
N VAL A 102 5.85 -2.92 5.40
CA VAL A 102 6.52 -3.92 6.22
C VAL A 102 6.40 -3.51 7.67
N GLY A 103 5.87 -4.41 8.50
CA GLY A 103 5.76 -4.17 9.94
C GLY A 103 5.68 -5.51 10.67
N TYR A 104 6.82 -5.97 11.23
CA TYR A 104 6.84 -7.16 12.05
C TYR A 104 7.94 -7.10 13.10
N ARG A 105 7.71 -7.78 14.21
CA ARG A 105 8.72 -8.07 15.23
C ARG A 105 8.35 -9.41 15.86
N PHE A 106 9.28 -10.35 15.83
CA PHE A 106 9.13 -11.61 16.52
C PHE A 106 10.50 -12.13 16.95
N GLY A 107 10.53 -13.02 17.93
CA GLY A 107 11.74 -13.66 18.40
C GLY A 107 11.48 -15.09 18.79
N SER A 108 12.53 -15.90 18.81
CA SER A 108 12.53 -17.26 19.31
C SER A 108 13.67 -17.44 20.31
N LEU A 109 13.40 -18.19 21.36
CA LEU A 109 14.42 -18.72 22.27
C LEU A 109 14.80 -20.09 21.74
N GLU A 110 16.07 -20.29 21.42
CA GLU A 110 16.59 -21.56 20.92
C GLU A 110 17.71 -22.06 21.85
N LYS A 111 17.80 -23.36 22.01
CA LYS A 111 18.90 -23.98 22.75
C LYS A 111 20.11 -24.15 21.84
N LEU A 112 21.29 -23.92 22.39
CA LEU A 112 22.53 -24.15 21.64
C LEU A 112 22.67 -25.62 21.34
N LYS A 113 23.01 -25.99 20.10
CA LYS A 113 23.16 -27.37 19.68
C LYS A 113 24.40 -27.94 20.37
N GLY A 114 24.20 -28.92 21.28
CA GLY A 114 25.29 -29.52 22.06
C GLY A 114 25.40 -29.04 23.51
N ASP A 115 24.70 -28.00 23.91
CA ASP A 115 24.66 -27.50 25.28
C ASP A 115 23.23 -27.13 25.66
N SER A 116 22.60 -27.97 26.48
CA SER A 116 21.19 -27.76 26.86
C SER A 116 20.98 -26.66 27.91
N GLN A 117 22.06 -26.13 28.49
CA GLN A 117 21.98 -25.07 29.49
C GLN A 117 22.09 -23.68 28.90
N ASN A 118 22.75 -23.52 27.75
CA ASN A 118 22.89 -22.22 27.10
C ASN A 118 21.79 -22.01 26.05
N THR A 119 21.01 -20.95 26.25
CA THR A 119 19.99 -20.51 25.32
C THR A 119 20.42 -19.22 24.63
N TYR A 120 20.05 -19.05 23.36
CA TYR A 120 20.22 -17.81 22.65
C TYR A 120 18.87 -17.31 22.13
N GLN A 121 18.72 -16.02 22.07
CA GLN A 121 17.52 -15.37 21.55
C GLN A 121 17.80 -14.85 20.15
N ARG A 122 16.97 -15.24 19.20
CA ARG A 122 16.90 -14.61 17.89
C ARG A 122 15.75 -13.63 17.86
N ALA A 123 16.04 -12.39 17.52
CA ALA A 123 15.03 -11.36 17.30
C ALA A 123 15.06 -10.93 15.82
N TYR A 124 13.87 -10.84 15.25
CA TYR A 124 13.66 -10.38 13.89
C TYR A 124 12.71 -9.19 13.93
N SER A 125 13.09 -8.11 13.29
CA SER A 125 12.22 -6.96 13.08
C SER A 125 12.28 -6.52 11.62
N GLY A 126 11.18 -5.95 11.17
CA GLY A 126 11.11 -5.32 9.86
C GLY A 126 10.16 -4.14 9.93
N GLN A 127 10.58 -3.05 9.28
CA GLN A 127 9.80 -1.82 9.21
C GLN A 127 10.07 -1.08 7.90
N GLY A 128 9.12 -0.23 7.54
CA GLY A 128 9.22 0.62 6.38
C GLY A 128 8.04 0.47 5.44
N SER A 129 8.03 1.27 4.40
CA SER A 129 6.99 1.26 3.39
C SER A 129 7.52 1.71 2.04
N PHE A 130 6.88 1.25 1.00
CA PHE A 130 6.97 1.83 -0.33
C PHE A 130 5.68 2.59 -0.60
N ASN A 131 5.82 3.76 -1.18
CA ASN A 131 4.70 4.63 -1.53
C ASN A 131 4.73 4.91 -3.02
N ASP A 132 3.58 5.22 -3.60
CA ASP A 132 3.49 5.74 -4.95
C ASP A 132 2.89 7.16 -4.95
N VAL A 133 3.54 8.07 -5.67
CA VAL A 133 2.95 9.35 -6.06
C VAL A 133 2.41 9.18 -7.46
N TYR A 134 1.17 9.57 -7.69
CA TYR A 134 0.54 9.43 -9.00
C TYR A 134 -0.02 10.74 -9.51
N LEU A 135 -0.03 10.84 -10.82
CA LEU A 135 -0.78 11.81 -11.60
C LEU A 135 -1.67 11.05 -12.58
N GLY A 136 -2.96 11.37 -12.59
CA GLY A 136 -3.94 10.68 -13.39
C GLY A 136 -4.81 11.64 -14.19
N ILE A 137 -5.29 11.13 -15.31
CA ILE A 137 -6.20 11.82 -16.20
C ILE A 137 -7.34 10.90 -16.59
N GLY A 138 -8.56 11.43 -16.63
CA GLY A 138 -9.75 10.74 -17.11
C GLY A 138 -10.47 11.56 -18.15
N GLY A 139 -10.88 10.90 -19.23
CA GLY A 139 -11.67 11.51 -20.31
C GLY A 139 -12.96 10.75 -20.56
N ARG A 140 -14.06 11.44 -20.91
CA ARG A 140 -15.36 10.86 -21.20
C ARG A 140 -15.87 11.29 -22.57
N ILE A 141 -16.35 10.30 -23.34
CA ILE A 141 -17.01 10.51 -24.63
C ILE A 141 -18.34 9.72 -24.60
N GLY A 142 -19.45 10.45 -24.51
CA GLY A 142 -20.77 9.84 -24.38
C GLY A 142 -20.88 8.95 -23.13
N ASN A 143 -21.09 7.67 -23.32
CA ASN A 143 -21.22 6.67 -22.26
C ASN A 143 -19.92 5.98 -21.89
N VAL A 144 -18.85 6.19 -22.65
CA VAL A 144 -17.52 5.58 -22.43
C VAL A 144 -16.62 6.58 -21.72
N SER A 145 -15.94 6.12 -20.68
CA SER A 145 -14.89 6.86 -19.99
C SER A 145 -13.59 6.06 -20.02
N LEU A 146 -12.50 6.74 -20.32
CA LEU A 146 -11.15 6.18 -20.33
C LEU A 146 -10.30 7.00 -19.35
N GLY A 147 -9.29 6.35 -18.78
CA GLY A 147 -8.36 7.06 -17.93
C GLY A 147 -7.03 6.35 -17.82
N ALA A 148 -6.03 7.10 -17.40
CA ALA A 148 -4.69 6.61 -17.13
C ALA A 148 -4.10 7.29 -15.89
N ASN A 149 -3.36 6.53 -15.09
CA ASN A 149 -2.49 7.02 -14.04
C ASN A 149 -1.04 6.72 -14.40
N ALA A 150 -0.17 7.70 -14.22
CA ALA A 150 1.27 7.51 -14.17
C ALA A 150 1.72 7.68 -12.72
N SER A 151 2.46 6.71 -12.20
CA SER A 151 2.89 6.69 -10.80
C SER A 151 4.40 6.52 -10.70
N TYR A 152 5.00 7.12 -9.70
CA TYR A 152 6.38 6.88 -9.30
C TYR A 152 6.40 6.21 -7.93
N VAL A 153 6.88 4.97 -7.91
CA VAL A 153 7.04 4.17 -6.69
C VAL A 153 8.40 4.47 -6.09
N PHE A 154 8.43 4.70 -4.77
CA PHE A 154 9.67 4.97 -4.03
C PHE A 154 9.51 4.55 -2.55
N GLY A 155 10.65 4.39 -1.89
CA GLY A 155 10.69 4.08 -0.47
C GLY A 155 11.78 3.08 -0.12
N TYR A 156 11.79 2.68 1.15
CA TYR A 156 12.69 1.66 1.64
C TYR A 156 12.05 0.85 2.77
N THR A 157 12.56 -0.37 2.92
CA THR A 157 12.25 -1.25 4.05
C THR A 157 13.54 -1.70 4.71
N ILE A 158 13.50 -1.87 6.03
CA ILE A 158 14.62 -2.32 6.83
C ILE A 158 14.22 -3.63 7.49
N HIS A 159 15.05 -4.65 7.31
CA HIS A 159 14.93 -5.94 7.96
C HIS A 159 16.14 -6.15 8.87
N GLU A 160 15.88 -6.42 10.14
CA GLU A 160 16.91 -6.59 11.15
C GLU A 160 16.82 -7.99 11.74
N ARG A 161 17.98 -8.59 11.95
CA ARG A 161 18.15 -9.83 12.67
C ARG A 161 19.21 -9.65 13.72
N GLN A 162 18.85 -9.87 14.96
CA GLN A 162 19.74 -9.84 16.11
C GLN A 162 19.81 -11.23 16.74
N VAL A 163 21.01 -11.65 17.13
CA VAL A 163 21.22 -12.85 17.92
C VAL A 163 21.82 -12.40 19.24
N VAL A 164 21.15 -12.69 20.35
CA VAL A 164 21.63 -12.38 21.70
C VAL A 164 22.00 -13.71 22.36
N LEU A 165 23.27 -13.85 22.65
CA LEU A 165 23.81 -14.99 23.38
C LEU A 165 23.73 -14.72 24.87
N GLY A 166 23.22 -15.68 25.65
CA GLY A 166 23.06 -15.54 27.11
C GLY A 166 24.36 -15.66 27.90
N THR A 167 25.53 -15.68 27.24
CA THR A 167 26.85 -15.86 27.87
C THR A 167 27.54 -14.48 27.99
N GLU A 168 28.05 -14.16 29.16
CA GLU A 168 28.85 -12.95 29.39
C GLU A 168 30.11 -12.95 28.50
N GLY A 169 30.35 -11.81 27.83
CA GLY A 169 31.49 -11.65 26.92
C GLY A 169 31.26 -12.20 25.51
N ALA A 170 30.09 -12.71 25.19
CA ALA A 170 29.79 -13.20 23.87
C ALA A 170 29.43 -12.04 22.91
N SER A 171 30.02 -12.05 21.73
CA SER A 171 29.68 -11.08 20.67
C SER A 171 28.29 -11.33 20.11
N ASN A 172 27.46 -10.31 20.08
CA ASN A 172 26.09 -10.37 19.58
C ASN A 172 26.03 -9.86 18.14
N PRO A 173 25.90 -10.73 17.14
CA PRO A 173 25.82 -10.30 15.75
C PRO A 173 24.48 -9.64 15.45
N PHE A 174 24.57 -8.51 14.79
CA PHE A 174 23.44 -7.73 14.30
C PHE A 174 23.53 -7.57 12.77
N TYR A 175 22.48 -7.98 12.08
CA TYR A 175 22.39 -7.89 10.64
C TYR A 175 21.25 -6.95 10.26
N ARG A 176 21.55 -5.96 9.44
CA ARG A 176 20.56 -5.05 8.87
C ARG A 176 20.60 -5.15 7.35
N THR A 177 19.46 -5.41 6.77
CA THR A 177 19.25 -5.40 5.32
C THR A 177 18.25 -4.31 5.00
N GLN A 178 18.67 -3.33 4.21
CA GLN A 178 17.82 -2.27 3.69
C GLN A 178 17.54 -2.53 2.21
N LEU A 179 16.26 -2.61 1.86
CA LEU A 179 15.80 -2.71 0.48
C LEU A 179 15.21 -1.37 0.08
N GLN A 180 15.79 -0.74 -0.92
CA GLN A 180 15.25 0.45 -1.58
C GLN A 180 14.55 0.05 -2.87
N LEU A 181 13.44 0.71 -3.19
CA LEU A 181 12.69 0.48 -4.42
C LEU A 181 12.36 1.81 -5.06
N LYS A 182 12.54 1.89 -6.39
CA LYS A 182 12.14 3.05 -7.19
C LYS A 182 11.80 2.66 -8.61
N GLY A 183 10.81 3.33 -9.19
CA GLY A 183 10.45 3.12 -10.60
C GLY A 183 9.10 3.70 -10.95
N PHE A 184 8.81 3.66 -12.24
CA PHE A 184 7.55 4.15 -12.78
C PHE A 184 6.56 3.00 -12.96
N LYS A 185 5.29 3.33 -12.82
CA LYS A 185 4.16 2.44 -13.01
C LYS A 185 3.06 3.17 -13.75
N ALA A 186 2.30 2.46 -14.58
CA ALA A 186 1.11 2.99 -15.24
C ALA A 186 -0.09 2.10 -14.98
N ASP A 187 -1.26 2.70 -14.84
CA ASP A 187 -2.54 2.00 -14.71
C ASP A 187 -3.54 2.63 -15.67
N PHE A 188 -4.31 1.81 -16.35
CA PHE A 188 -5.33 2.23 -17.31
C PHE A 188 -6.71 1.80 -16.81
N GLY A 189 -7.69 2.62 -17.10
CA GLY A 189 -9.07 2.39 -16.72
C GLY A 189 -10.04 2.60 -17.87
N LEU A 190 -11.08 1.78 -17.86
CA LEU A 190 -12.22 1.89 -18.77
C LEU A 190 -13.49 1.80 -17.94
N GLN A 191 -14.47 2.64 -18.24
CA GLN A 191 -15.85 2.51 -17.74
C GLN A 191 -16.85 2.72 -18.88
N TYR A 192 -17.89 1.92 -18.86
CA TYR A 192 -19.06 2.05 -19.75
C TYR A 192 -20.32 2.17 -18.92
N GLN A 193 -21.04 3.28 -19.07
CA GLN A 193 -22.26 3.57 -18.31
C GLN A 193 -23.50 3.41 -19.18
N LEU A 194 -24.37 2.47 -18.81
CA LEU A 194 -25.69 2.29 -19.38
C LEU A 194 -26.73 3.01 -18.53
N ASN A 195 -27.42 3.97 -19.10
CA ASN A 195 -28.51 4.68 -18.45
C ASN A 195 -29.84 4.06 -18.90
N PHE A 196 -30.56 3.37 -18.00
CA PHE A 196 -31.84 2.73 -18.29
C PHE A 196 -33.02 3.70 -18.17
N ASP A 197 -33.04 4.50 -17.10
CA ASP A 197 -34.10 5.48 -16.89
C ASP A 197 -33.48 6.79 -16.35
N LYS A 198 -33.43 7.79 -17.23
CA LYS A 198 -32.92 9.13 -16.88
C LYS A 198 -33.77 9.83 -15.82
N LYS A 199 -35.09 9.53 -15.77
CA LYS A 199 -36.00 10.15 -14.80
C LYS A 199 -35.83 9.58 -13.39
N LYS A 200 -35.47 8.30 -13.29
CA LYS A 200 -35.25 7.61 -12.01
C LYS A 200 -33.75 7.55 -11.60
N GLY A 201 -32.86 8.07 -12.45
CA GLY A 201 -31.41 8.04 -12.19
C GLY A 201 -30.81 6.63 -12.20
N GLN A 202 -31.48 5.65 -12.81
CA GLN A 202 -31.01 4.27 -12.82
C GLN A 202 -29.97 4.08 -13.92
N SER A 203 -28.77 3.66 -13.50
CA SER A 203 -27.66 3.38 -14.39
C SER A 203 -26.90 2.13 -13.93
N LEU A 204 -26.27 1.46 -14.89
CA LEU A 204 -25.35 0.35 -14.66
C LEU A 204 -23.99 0.73 -15.23
N THR A 205 -22.95 0.60 -14.43
CA THR A 205 -21.58 0.92 -14.86
C THR A 205 -20.75 -0.36 -14.89
N PHE A 206 -20.22 -0.67 -16.06
CA PHE A 206 -19.19 -1.69 -16.25
C PHE A 206 -17.83 -1.02 -16.16
N GLY A 207 -16.89 -1.62 -15.43
CA GLY A 207 -15.53 -1.08 -15.30
C GLY A 207 -14.49 -2.17 -15.47
N ALA A 208 -13.39 -1.80 -16.15
CA ALA A 208 -12.21 -2.63 -16.29
C ALA A 208 -10.96 -1.81 -15.99
N THR A 209 -9.94 -2.45 -15.42
CA THR A 209 -8.64 -1.84 -15.17
C THR A 209 -7.53 -2.73 -15.68
N PHE A 210 -6.47 -2.14 -16.15
CA PHE A 210 -5.30 -2.83 -16.67
C PHE A 210 -4.02 -2.14 -16.19
N SER A 211 -3.13 -2.91 -15.57
CA SER A 211 -1.81 -2.45 -15.15
C SER A 211 -0.77 -3.32 -15.86
N PRO A 212 -0.04 -2.79 -16.84
CA PRO A 212 1.02 -3.53 -17.50
C PRO A 212 2.15 -3.86 -16.54
N GLU A 213 2.88 -4.92 -16.82
CA GLU A 213 4.09 -5.26 -16.09
C GLU A 213 5.15 -4.17 -16.24
N MET A 214 5.69 -3.71 -15.11
CA MET A 214 6.71 -2.66 -15.08
C MET A 214 7.91 -3.14 -14.26
N LYS A 215 9.11 -2.81 -14.74
CA LYS A 215 10.35 -3.11 -14.03
C LYS A 215 10.66 -2.02 -13.03
N LEU A 216 10.65 -2.37 -11.74
CA LEU A 216 11.10 -1.50 -10.66
C LEU A 216 12.57 -1.77 -10.37
N ARG A 217 13.36 -0.71 -10.17
CA ARG A 217 14.76 -0.83 -9.76
C ARG A 217 14.81 -1.04 -8.25
N SER A 218 15.48 -2.10 -7.84
CA SER A 218 15.72 -2.39 -6.42
C SER A 218 17.22 -2.32 -6.12
N GLU A 219 17.53 -1.77 -4.94
CA GLU A 219 18.88 -1.72 -4.39
C GLU A 219 18.87 -2.32 -2.99
N LEU A 220 19.77 -3.26 -2.73
CA LEU A 220 19.88 -3.99 -1.48
C LEU A 220 21.18 -3.61 -0.79
N ILE A 221 21.08 -3.02 0.41
CA ILE A 221 22.21 -2.61 1.24
C ILE A 221 22.24 -3.52 2.46
N ASN A 222 23.34 -4.30 2.57
CA ASN A 222 23.56 -5.18 3.71
C ASN A 222 24.60 -4.57 4.64
N GLN A 223 24.30 -4.50 5.93
CA GLN A 223 25.19 -4.03 6.98
C GLN A 223 25.32 -5.10 8.06
N HIS A 224 26.53 -5.37 8.49
CA HIS A 224 26.84 -6.32 9.55
C HIS A 224 27.55 -5.58 10.67
N PHE A 225 27.02 -5.72 11.87
CA PHE A 225 27.61 -5.15 13.08
C PHE A 225 27.87 -6.28 14.07
N ILE A 226 28.97 -6.21 14.79
CA ILE A 226 29.28 -7.09 15.91
C ILE A 226 29.36 -6.20 17.12
N SER A 227 28.43 -6.41 18.07
CA SER A 227 28.47 -5.76 19.37
C SER A 227 29.27 -6.65 20.32
N ALA A 228 30.34 -6.12 20.87
CA ALA A 228 31.11 -6.76 21.93
C ALA A 228 30.43 -6.54 23.29
#